data_df65dddc9bd3bf641e76616fb06751e2
#
_entry.id   df65dddc9bd3bf641e76616fb06751e2
#
_cell.length_a   1.000
_cell.length_b   1.000
_cell.length_c   1.000
_cell.angle_alpha   90.00
_cell.angle_beta   90.00
_cell.angle_gamma   90.00
#
_symmetry.space_group_name_H-M   'P 1'
#
loop_
_entity.id
_entity.type
_entity.pdbx_description
1 polymer ?
#
loop_
_entity_poly.entity_id
_entity_poly.type
_entity_poly.pdbx_seq_one_letter_code
_entity_poly.pdbx_strand_id
1 'polypeptide(L)'
;ATVRTGIMAGAPSPAELMKKVIAAGINEMTICYGMTETSPVSTQTRTDDSFDRKVGTVGRCMPHLEIGIIDPSDGTFVERGQSGEFVTKGYSVMLGYWNQADKTAESVVDGWMHTGDLAVMDEDGYVQITGRIKDMVIRGGENIYPREIEEFLYTHPDILDAQVIGVPDQKYGEELCAWVRMKPGTTPVTAASIREFATGKLAHYKIPRYVEIVDDFPMTVTGKVRKVEMREQSAARLGLLSH
;
A
#
# COMPACT_ATOMS: atom_id res chain seq x y z
N ALA A 1 31.34 -9.46 -8.24
CA ALA A 1 30.03 -9.34 -8.91
C ALA A 1 30.07 -8.15 -9.86
N THR A 2 29.42 -8.25 -11.02
CA THR A 2 29.39 -7.17 -12.03
C THR A 2 28.17 -6.24 -11.84
N VAL A 3 27.19 -6.67 -11.06
CA VAL A 3 25.99 -5.90 -10.74
C VAL A 3 26.24 -5.02 -9.51
N ARG A 4 26.08 -3.69 -9.64
CA ARG A 4 26.26 -2.74 -8.53
C ARG A 4 25.00 -1.94 -8.21
N THR A 5 24.05 -1.83 -9.13
CA THR A 5 22.86 -0.98 -9.04
C THR A 5 21.62 -1.76 -9.45
N GLY A 6 20.46 -1.31 -9.01
CA GLY A 6 19.17 -1.86 -9.36
C GLY A 6 18.02 -0.98 -8.87
N ILE A 7 16.81 -1.34 -9.29
CA ILE A 7 15.58 -0.66 -8.92
C ILE A 7 14.61 -1.70 -8.34
N MET A 8 13.96 -1.36 -7.24
CA MET A 8 12.84 -2.12 -6.69
C MET A 8 11.57 -1.28 -6.83
N ALA A 9 10.50 -1.90 -7.33
CA ALA A 9 9.25 -1.24 -7.64
C ALA A 9 8.05 -2.18 -7.64
N GLY A 10 6.85 -1.62 -7.74
CA GLY A 10 5.59 -2.37 -7.95
C GLY A 10 4.94 -2.92 -6.69
N ALA A 11 5.68 -2.98 -5.59
CA ALA A 11 5.20 -3.34 -4.26
C ALA A 11 6.06 -2.67 -3.18
N PRO A 12 5.59 -2.58 -1.93
CA PRO A 12 6.42 -2.16 -0.82
C PRO A 12 7.68 -3.01 -0.71
N SER A 13 8.83 -2.36 -0.53
CA SER A 13 10.12 -3.05 -0.41
C SER A 13 10.48 -3.19 1.07
N PRO A 14 10.41 -4.40 1.67
CA PRO A 14 10.74 -4.60 3.06
C PRO A 14 12.21 -4.22 3.35
N ALA A 15 12.44 -3.55 4.49
CA ALA A 15 13.78 -3.15 4.92
C ALA A 15 14.76 -4.34 4.98
N GLU A 16 14.29 -5.50 5.41
CA GLU A 16 15.11 -6.72 5.48
C GLU A 16 15.54 -7.23 4.08
N LEU A 17 14.68 -7.07 3.07
CA LEU A 17 15.06 -7.38 1.69
C LEU A 17 16.15 -6.43 1.19
N MET A 18 16.01 -5.13 1.46
CA MET A 18 17.01 -4.12 1.09
C MET A 18 18.36 -4.42 1.77
N LYS A 19 18.38 -4.80 3.07
CA LYS A 19 19.61 -5.20 3.77
C LYS A 19 20.29 -6.40 3.10
N LYS A 20 19.52 -7.42 2.71
CA LYS A 20 20.05 -8.60 2.01
C LYS A 20 20.67 -8.24 0.65
N VAL A 21 20.02 -7.35 -0.10
CA VAL A 21 20.50 -6.89 -1.41
C VAL A 21 21.81 -6.10 -1.26
N ILE A 22 21.91 -5.21 -0.27
CA ILE A 22 23.13 -4.48 0.05
C ILE A 22 24.24 -5.44 0.48
N ALA A 23 23.93 -6.42 1.35
CA ALA A 23 24.89 -7.43 1.80
C ALA A 23 25.40 -8.32 0.65
N ALA A 24 24.62 -8.49 -0.42
CA ALA A 24 25.03 -9.16 -1.65
C ALA A 24 25.94 -8.30 -2.55
N GLY A 25 26.27 -7.06 -2.13
CA GLY A 25 27.16 -6.15 -2.84
C GLY A 25 26.49 -5.19 -3.82
N ILE A 26 25.14 -5.11 -3.83
CA ILE A 26 24.39 -4.18 -4.68
C ILE A 26 24.04 -2.94 -3.85
N ASN A 27 24.98 -2.03 -3.72
CA ASN A 27 24.89 -0.90 -2.79
C ASN A 27 24.07 0.29 -3.34
N GLU A 28 23.96 0.42 -4.67
CA GLU A 28 23.29 1.51 -5.34
C GLU A 28 21.85 1.15 -5.72
N MET A 29 21.14 0.43 -4.83
CA MET A 29 19.72 0.16 -5.00
C MET A 29 18.89 1.40 -4.76
N THR A 30 17.87 1.56 -5.61
CA THR A 30 16.86 2.60 -5.48
C THR A 30 15.46 2.00 -5.46
N ILE A 31 14.51 2.73 -4.88
CA ILE A 31 13.09 2.40 -4.91
C ILE A 31 12.39 3.42 -5.78
N CYS A 32 11.49 2.99 -6.65
CA CYS A 32 10.67 3.89 -7.42
C CYS A 32 9.19 3.53 -7.31
N TYR A 33 8.36 4.54 -7.54
CA TYR A 33 6.92 4.43 -7.61
C TYR A 33 6.41 4.96 -8.94
N GLY A 34 5.38 4.30 -9.42
CA GLY A 34 4.61 4.69 -10.59
C GLY A 34 3.74 3.54 -11.05
N MET A 35 3.14 3.70 -12.21
CA MET A 35 2.18 2.79 -12.79
C MET A 35 2.30 2.82 -14.32
N THR A 36 1.68 1.87 -15.02
CA THR A 36 1.70 1.83 -16.48
C THR A 36 1.21 3.14 -17.09
N GLU A 37 0.21 3.75 -16.47
CA GLU A 37 -0.40 5.00 -16.85
C GLU A 37 0.53 6.22 -16.72
N THR A 38 1.67 6.07 -16.05
CA THR A 38 2.68 7.12 -15.87
C THR A 38 4.04 6.78 -16.47
N SER A 39 4.16 5.79 -17.32
CA SER A 39 5.23 5.39 -18.25
C SER A 39 6.66 5.27 -17.69
N PRO A 40 6.98 4.49 -16.65
CA PRO A 40 6.15 4.04 -15.55
C PRO A 40 6.45 4.76 -14.24
N VAL A 41 7.42 5.70 -14.16
CA VAL A 41 7.99 6.21 -12.91
C VAL A 41 7.64 7.67 -12.67
N SER A 42 6.98 7.93 -11.54
CA SER A 42 6.68 9.30 -11.08
C SER A 42 7.66 9.78 -10.01
N THR A 43 8.11 8.88 -9.12
CA THR A 43 9.09 9.21 -8.07
C THR A 43 10.17 8.14 -7.95
N GLN A 44 11.36 8.52 -7.47
CA GLN A 44 12.45 7.60 -7.24
C GLN A 44 13.37 8.10 -6.12
N THR A 45 13.86 7.19 -5.28
CA THR A 45 14.96 7.47 -4.34
C THR A 45 16.28 7.61 -5.08
N ARG A 46 17.25 8.29 -4.48
CA ARG A 46 18.59 8.47 -5.04
C ARG A 46 19.54 7.40 -4.49
N THR A 47 20.63 7.15 -5.21
CA THR A 47 21.68 6.19 -4.78
C THR A 47 22.40 6.67 -3.52
N ASP A 48 22.44 7.97 -3.28
CA ASP A 48 23.04 8.63 -2.12
C ASP A 48 22.04 8.92 -0.97
N ASP A 49 20.75 8.58 -1.13
CA ASP A 49 19.79 8.67 -0.05
C ASP A 49 20.16 7.71 1.11
N SER A 50 19.85 8.12 2.34
CA SER A 50 20.01 7.25 3.52
C SER A 50 19.19 5.97 3.40
N PHE A 51 19.59 4.94 4.14
CA PHE A 51 18.85 3.67 4.19
C PHE A 51 17.38 3.89 4.55
N ASP A 52 17.11 4.71 5.57
CA ASP A 52 15.75 4.98 6.05
C ASP A 52 14.90 5.68 4.97
N ARG A 53 15.47 6.63 4.23
CA ARG A 53 14.79 7.25 3.09
C ARG A 53 14.46 6.24 1.99
N LYS A 54 15.39 5.34 1.69
CA LYS A 54 15.19 4.29 0.66
C LYS A 54 14.10 3.29 1.04
N VAL A 55 14.01 2.87 2.29
CA VAL A 55 13.03 1.85 2.71
C VAL A 55 11.69 2.45 3.17
N GLY A 56 11.71 3.69 3.68
CA GLY A 56 10.53 4.37 4.21
C GLY A 56 9.77 5.22 3.19
N THR A 57 10.35 5.47 2.00
CA THR A 57 9.73 6.33 0.98
C THR A 57 9.87 5.74 -0.42
N VAL A 58 9.12 6.29 -1.36
CA VAL A 58 9.28 6.00 -2.80
C VAL A 58 10.07 7.09 -3.52
N GLY A 59 10.77 7.92 -2.74
CA GLY A 59 11.65 8.98 -3.26
C GLY A 59 10.93 10.28 -3.58
N ARG A 60 11.61 11.08 -4.41
CA ARG A 60 11.16 12.41 -4.84
C ARG A 60 10.75 12.40 -6.32
N CYS A 61 10.07 13.46 -6.73
CA CYS A 61 9.63 13.68 -8.10
C CYS A 61 10.76 13.46 -9.12
N MET A 62 10.43 12.76 -10.21
CA MET A 62 11.34 12.64 -11.35
C MET A 62 11.47 13.97 -12.10
N PRO A 63 12.59 14.20 -12.80
CA PRO A 63 12.79 15.42 -13.59
C PRO A 63 11.65 15.66 -14.60
N HIS A 64 11.25 16.92 -14.73
CA HIS A 64 10.22 17.39 -15.66
C HIS A 64 8.81 16.83 -15.43
N LEU A 65 8.56 16.28 -14.24
CA LEU A 65 7.22 15.91 -13.75
C LEU A 65 6.79 16.84 -12.62
N GLU A 66 5.51 16.90 -12.40
CA GLU A 66 4.88 17.51 -11.24
C GLU A 66 4.18 16.40 -10.44
N ILE A 67 4.26 16.47 -9.13
CA ILE A 67 3.55 15.58 -8.21
C ILE A 67 2.84 16.39 -7.15
N GLY A 68 1.74 15.85 -6.65
CA GLY A 68 0.99 16.46 -5.57
C GLY A 68 0.26 15.43 -4.74
N ILE A 69 -0.20 15.88 -3.59
CA ILE A 69 -1.12 15.16 -2.73
C ILE A 69 -2.40 15.99 -2.66
N ILE A 70 -3.54 15.38 -2.95
CA ILE A 70 -4.84 16.06 -2.95
C ILE A 70 -5.80 15.39 -1.99
N ASP A 71 -6.74 16.16 -1.46
CA ASP A 71 -7.89 15.60 -0.76
C ASP A 71 -8.80 14.89 -1.77
N PRO A 72 -9.05 13.57 -1.63
CA PRO A 72 -9.87 12.84 -2.58
C PRO A 72 -11.35 13.24 -2.57
N SER A 73 -11.81 14.04 -1.59
CA SER A 73 -13.20 14.47 -1.49
C SER A 73 -13.51 15.70 -2.33
N ASP A 74 -12.55 16.62 -2.50
CA ASP A 74 -12.76 17.89 -3.20
C ASP A 74 -11.68 18.21 -4.25
N GLY A 75 -10.62 17.40 -4.33
CA GLY A 75 -9.54 17.56 -5.30
C GLY A 75 -8.55 18.70 -4.98
N THR A 76 -8.63 19.31 -3.79
CA THR A 76 -7.71 20.38 -3.39
C THR A 76 -6.37 19.83 -2.95
N PHE A 77 -5.28 20.53 -3.27
CA PHE A 77 -3.94 20.16 -2.80
C PHE A 77 -3.86 20.34 -1.28
N VAL A 78 -3.35 19.33 -0.60
CA VAL A 78 -3.13 19.36 0.85
C VAL A 78 -1.72 19.87 1.18
N GLU A 79 -1.52 20.31 2.44
CA GLU A 79 -0.21 20.74 2.92
C GLU A 79 0.74 19.54 3.10
N ARG A 80 2.05 19.85 3.15
CA ARG A 80 3.08 18.84 3.45
C ARG A 80 2.78 18.15 4.77
N GLY A 81 3.03 16.84 4.83
CA GLY A 81 2.75 16.00 6.00
C GLY A 81 1.30 15.54 6.12
N GLN A 82 0.38 16.06 5.31
CA GLN A 82 -1.01 15.56 5.28
C GLN A 82 -1.16 14.41 4.28
N SER A 83 -2.07 13.48 4.62
CA SER A 83 -2.40 12.34 3.76
C SER A 83 -3.47 12.72 2.74
N GLY A 84 -3.31 12.22 1.51
CA GLY A 84 -4.29 12.38 0.44
C GLY A 84 -3.96 11.49 -0.75
N GLU A 85 -4.68 11.65 -1.86
CA GLU A 85 -4.40 10.93 -3.09
C GLU A 85 -3.12 11.47 -3.74
N PHE A 86 -2.22 10.56 -4.13
CA PHE A 86 -1.07 10.92 -4.94
C PHE A 86 -1.51 11.18 -6.38
N VAL A 87 -1.16 12.35 -6.89
CA VAL A 87 -1.37 12.73 -8.30
C VAL A 87 -0.07 13.12 -8.97
N THR A 88 0.03 12.86 -10.26
CA THR A 88 1.22 13.19 -11.06
C THR A 88 0.82 13.78 -12.42
N LYS A 89 1.63 14.73 -12.91
CA LYS A 89 1.41 15.42 -14.17
C LYS A 89 2.73 15.55 -14.93
N GLY A 90 2.66 15.48 -16.24
CA GLY A 90 3.78 15.72 -17.12
C GLY A 90 3.82 14.77 -18.33
N TYR A 91 4.95 14.75 -19.00
CA TYR A 91 5.13 14.04 -20.27
C TYR A 91 4.95 12.52 -20.18
N SER A 92 5.09 11.95 -19.00
CA SER A 92 4.99 10.50 -18.77
C SER A 92 3.55 10.02 -18.60
N VAL A 93 2.59 10.93 -18.36
CA VAL A 93 1.17 10.55 -18.22
C VAL A 93 0.65 10.04 -19.56
N MET A 94 -0.07 8.92 -19.54
CA MET A 94 -0.65 8.27 -20.70
C MET A 94 -1.59 9.24 -21.49
N LEU A 95 -1.74 8.97 -22.77
CA LEU A 95 -2.75 9.66 -23.60
C LEU A 95 -4.17 9.24 -23.25
N GLY A 96 -4.36 8.03 -22.75
CA GLY A 96 -5.65 7.50 -22.34
C GLY A 96 -5.75 5.98 -22.45
N TYR A 97 -6.84 5.44 -21.95
CA TYR A 97 -7.19 4.03 -22.11
C TYR A 97 -7.81 3.78 -23.49
N TRP A 98 -7.36 2.74 -24.18
CA TRP A 98 -7.83 2.39 -25.50
C TRP A 98 -9.35 2.13 -25.52
N ASN A 99 -10.07 2.88 -26.35
CA ASN A 99 -11.53 2.82 -26.48
C ASN A 99 -12.32 3.01 -25.17
N GLN A 100 -11.76 3.73 -24.18
CA GLN A 100 -12.41 4.00 -22.89
C GLN A 100 -12.26 5.49 -22.53
N ALA A 101 -12.93 6.36 -23.30
CA ALA A 101 -12.85 7.80 -23.13
C ALA A 101 -13.33 8.27 -21.75
N ASP A 102 -14.44 7.70 -21.26
CA ASP A 102 -15.00 8.05 -19.94
C ASP A 102 -14.03 7.71 -18.83
N LYS A 103 -13.47 6.49 -18.84
CA LYS A 103 -12.46 6.07 -17.86
C LYS A 103 -11.19 6.92 -17.94
N THR A 104 -10.82 7.36 -19.14
CA THR A 104 -9.68 8.27 -19.31
C THR A 104 -9.97 9.61 -18.65
N ALA A 105 -11.16 10.18 -18.87
CA ALA A 105 -11.57 11.46 -18.28
C ALA A 105 -11.67 11.39 -16.75
N GLU A 106 -12.09 10.25 -16.19
CA GLU A 106 -12.10 10.02 -14.74
C GLU A 106 -10.68 9.91 -14.15
N SER A 107 -9.74 9.34 -14.91
CA SER A 107 -8.38 9.07 -14.41
C SER A 107 -7.40 10.21 -14.65
N VAL A 108 -7.62 11.02 -15.69
CA VAL A 108 -6.75 12.16 -16.02
C VAL A 108 -7.58 13.42 -16.06
N VAL A 109 -7.49 14.23 -15.01
CA VAL A 109 -8.22 15.48 -14.83
C VAL A 109 -7.26 16.66 -14.91
N ASP A 110 -7.47 17.60 -15.82
CA ASP A 110 -6.62 18.77 -16.04
C ASP A 110 -5.12 18.45 -16.25
N GLY A 111 -4.86 17.25 -16.81
CA GLY A 111 -3.52 16.72 -17.03
C GLY A 111 -2.89 16.04 -15.82
N TRP A 112 -3.58 15.99 -14.69
CA TRP A 112 -3.19 15.23 -13.52
C TRP A 112 -3.71 13.80 -13.60
N MET A 113 -2.82 12.83 -13.49
CA MET A 113 -3.18 11.42 -13.33
C MET A 113 -3.54 11.15 -11.87
N HIS A 114 -4.78 10.75 -11.64
CA HIS A 114 -5.29 10.27 -10.36
C HIS A 114 -4.90 8.81 -10.18
N THR A 115 -4.01 8.53 -9.23
CA THR A 115 -3.43 7.19 -9.10
C THR A 115 -4.30 6.23 -8.30
N GLY A 116 -5.20 6.75 -7.48
CA GLY A 116 -5.97 5.98 -6.50
C GLY A 116 -5.11 5.48 -5.32
N ASP A 117 -3.82 5.83 -5.28
CA ASP A 117 -2.94 5.51 -4.17
C ASP A 117 -2.88 6.69 -3.20
N LEU A 118 -2.94 6.38 -1.90
CA LEU A 118 -2.82 7.37 -0.83
C LEU A 118 -1.36 7.54 -0.45
N ALA A 119 -0.97 8.79 -0.20
CA ALA A 119 0.40 9.14 0.15
C ALA A 119 0.47 10.33 1.09
N VAL A 120 1.65 10.48 1.70
CA VAL A 120 2.09 11.67 2.42
C VAL A 120 3.38 12.16 1.78
N MET A 121 3.52 13.47 1.61
CA MET A 121 4.76 14.08 1.12
C MET A 121 5.36 14.96 2.21
N ASP A 122 6.61 14.68 2.57
CA ASP A 122 7.31 15.45 3.61
C ASP A 122 7.85 16.81 3.10
N GLU A 123 8.40 17.60 4.01
CA GLU A 123 8.97 18.91 3.70
C GLU A 123 10.09 18.88 2.65
N ASP A 124 10.87 17.79 2.60
CA ASP A 124 11.97 17.58 1.65
C ASP A 124 11.47 17.05 0.28
N GLY A 125 10.16 16.80 0.13
CA GLY A 125 9.52 16.30 -1.08
C GLY A 125 9.61 14.78 -1.27
N TYR A 126 9.98 14.03 -0.24
CA TYR A 126 9.89 12.57 -0.29
C TYR A 126 8.46 12.11 -0.07
N VAL A 127 8.05 11.14 -0.86
CA VAL A 127 6.70 10.58 -0.85
C VAL A 127 6.70 9.22 -0.16
N GLN A 128 5.77 9.02 0.76
CA GLN A 128 5.47 7.73 1.38
C GLN A 128 4.07 7.29 0.94
N ILE A 129 3.96 6.15 0.27
CA ILE A 129 2.66 5.55 -0.06
C ILE A 129 2.08 4.90 1.19
N THR A 130 0.89 5.32 1.59
CA THR A 130 0.24 4.87 2.83
C THR A 130 -0.88 3.86 2.58
N GLY A 131 -1.34 3.71 1.33
CA GLY A 131 -2.39 2.74 1.00
C GLY A 131 -3.02 2.99 -0.36
N ARG A 132 -4.24 2.47 -0.51
CA ARG A 132 -5.09 2.72 -1.69
C ARG A 132 -6.46 3.20 -1.26
N ILE A 133 -7.04 4.14 -2.00
CA ILE A 133 -8.40 4.63 -1.76
C ILE A 133 -9.40 3.47 -1.78
N LYS A 134 -9.29 2.57 -2.78
CA LYS A 134 -10.19 1.40 -2.95
C LYS A 134 -10.00 0.31 -1.88
N ASP A 135 -8.90 0.32 -1.17
CA ASP A 135 -8.60 -0.65 -0.10
C ASP A 135 -8.89 -0.09 1.29
N MET A 136 -9.15 1.21 1.40
CA MET A 136 -9.52 1.87 2.65
C MET A 136 -10.78 1.21 3.24
N VAL A 137 -10.76 0.94 4.53
CA VAL A 137 -11.88 0.37 5.28
C VAL A 137 -12.55 1.48 6.06
N ILE A 138 -13.86 1.66 5.86
CA ILE A 138 -14.65 2.65 6.58
C ILE A 138 -15.37 1.96 7.74
N ARG A 139 -14.80 2.05 8.93
CA ARG A 139 -15.32 1.40 10.13
C ARG A 139 -15.91 2.42 11.09
N GLY A 140 -17.25 2.48 11.15
CA GLY A 140 -17.94 3.39 12.06
C GLY A 140 -17.65 4.88 11.81
N GLY A 141 -17.37 5.25 10.57
CA GLY A 141 -16.99 6.63 10.17
C GLY A 141 -15.49 6.92 10.22
N GLU A 142 -14.67 5.98 10.71
CA GLU A 142 -13.21 6.11 10.72
C GLU A 142 -12.61 5.50 9.44
N ASN A 143 -11.75 6.26 8.78
CA ASN A 143 -10.98 5.79 7.63
C ASN A 143 -9.75 5.01 8.10
N ILE A 144 -9.72 3.71 7.83
CA ILE A 144 -8.61 2.83 8.21
C ILE A 144 -7.86 2.41 6.98
N TYR A 145 -6.55 2.61 7.01
CA TYR A 145 -5.66 2.22 5.93
C TYR A 145 -5.04 0.84 6.23
N PRO A 146 -5.40 -0.22 5.49
CA PRO A 146 -4.94 -1.58 5.74
C PRO A 146 -3.43 -1.71 5.86
N ARG A 147 -2.68 -0.95 5.06
CA ARG A 147 -1.22 -1.01 5.03
C ARG A 147 -0.55 -0.72 6.37
N GLU A 148 -1.06 0.23 7.15
CA GLU A 148 -0.54 0.53 8.49
C GLU A 148 -0.61 -0.70 9.40
N ILE A 149 -1.71 -1.45 9.28
CA ILE A 149 -1.94 -2.66 10.08
C ILE A 149 -1.07 -3.81 9.54
N GLU A 150 -0.95 -3.95 8.22
CA GLU A 150 -0.09 -4.94 7.57
C GLU A 150 1.38 -4.75 7.99
N GLU A 151 1.89 -3.51 7.91
CA GLU A 151 3.25 -3.16 8.35
C GLU A 151 3.47 -3.45 9.84
N PHE A 152 2.47 -3.17 10.67
CA PHE A 152 2.52 -3.55 12.09
C PHE A 152 2.57 -5.06 12.27
N LEU A 153 1.74 -5.83 11.57
CA LEU A 153 1.71 -7.28 11.65
C LEU A 153 3.02 -7.94 11.19
N TYR A 154 3.74 -7.34 10.24
CA TYR A 154 5.09 -7.79 9.84
C TYR A 154 6.12 -7.72 10.97
N THR A 155 5.88 -6.92 12.00
CA THR A 155 6.76 -6.89 13.18
C THR A 155 6.55 -8.08 14.13
N HIS A 156 5.50 -8.88 13.93
CA HIS A 156 5.25 -10.05 14.74
C HIS A 156 6.24 -11.17 14.41
N PRO A 157 6.89 -11.82 15.42
CA PRO A 157 7.96 -12.79 15.21
C PRO A 157 7.55 -13.98 14.35
N ASP A 158 6.29 -14.41 14.41
CA ASP A 158 5.80 -15.64 13.79
C ASP A 158 5.05 -15.40 12.46
N ILE A 159 4.74 -14.16 12.12
CA ILE A 159 4.05 -13.81 10.89
C ILE A 159 5.07 -13.70 9.75
N LEU A 160 4.80 -14.38 8.65
CA LEU A 160 5.58 -14.29 7.41
C LEU A 160 5.08 -13.15 6.53
N ASP A 161 3.75 -13.06 6.38
CA ASP A 161 3.08 -12.08 5.53
C ASP A 161 1.66 -11.83 6.03
N ALA A 162 1.11 -10.65 5.80
CA ALA A 162 -0.24 -10.29 6.21
C ALA A 162 -0.89 -9.34 5.21
N GLN A 163 -2.19 -9.56 4.96
CA GLN A 163 -3.02 -8.67 4.17
C GLN A 163 -4.27 -8.35 4.96
N VAL A 164 -4.70 -7.09 4.96
CA VAL A 164 -5.87 -6.63 5.71
C VAL A 164 -6.92 -6.10 4.75
N ILE A 165 -8.16 -6.49 5.00
CA ILE A 165 -9.34 -6.14 4.21
C ILE A 165 -10.49 -5.69 5.11
N GLY A 166 -11.43 -4.92 4.55
CA GLY A 166 -12.74 -4.71 5.15
C GLY A 166 -13.70 -5.84 4.79
N VAL A 167 -14.47 -6.29 5.74
CA VAL A 167 -15.61 -7.20 5.54
C VAL A 167 -16.89 -6.55 6.07
N PRO A 168 -18.08 -6.88 5.54
CA PRO A 168 -19.33 -6.27 6.00
C PRO A 168 -19.57 -6.45 7.50
N ASP A 169 -20.03 -5.39 8.18
CA ASP A 169 -20.44 -5.42 9.59
C ASP A 169 -21.71 -4.60 9.78
N GLN A 170 -22.72 -5.18 10.45
CA GLN A 170 -24.02 -4.54 10.64
C GLN A 170 -23.96 -3.26 11.50
N LYS A 171 -23.01 -3.19 12.44
CA LYS A 171 -22.89 -2.05 13.36
C LYS A 171 -22.01 -0.93 12.82
N TYR A 172 -20.91 -1.30 12.19
CA TYR A 172 -19.86 -0.35 11.79
C TYR A 172 -19.77 -0.13 10.28
N GLY A 173 -20.63 -0.79 9.48
CA GLY A 173 -20.54 -0.80 8.02
C GLY A 173 -19.50 -1.80 7.53
N GLU A 174 -18.26 -1.62 7.96
CA GLU A 174 -17.17 -2.56 7.72
C GLU A 174 -16.43 -2.91 9.03
N GLU A 175 -15.81 -4.08 9.04
CA GLU A 175 -14.93 -4.56 10.11
C GLU A 175 -13.64 -5.12 9.51
N LEU A 176 -12.54 -5.08 10.26
CA LEU A 176 -11.24 -5.52 9.79
C LEU A 176 -11.08 -7.04 9.86
N CYS A 177 -10.61 -7.61 8.76
CA CYS A 177 -10.20 -9.01 8.65
C CYS A 177 -8.74 -9.08 8.16
N ALA A 178 -7.88 -9.73 8.95
CA ALA A 178 -6.49 -9.99 8.58
C ALA A 178 -6.34 -11.42 8.04
N TRP A 179 -5.81 -11.55 6.84
CA TRP A 179 -5.31 -12.80 6.29
C TRP A 179 -3.83 -12.90 6.60
N VAL A 180 -3.42 -13.98 7.24
CA VAL A 180 -2.06 -14.13 7.79
C VAL A 180 -1.42 -15.40 7.29
N ARG A 181 -0.23 -15.28 6.72
CA ARG A 181 0.68 -16.39 6.43
C ARG A 181 1.67 -16.53 7.57
N MET A 182 1.78 -17.72 8.11
CA MET A 182 2.68 -18.01 9.23
C MET A 182 4.07 -18.42 8.76
N LYS A 183 5.09 -18.15 9.56
CA LYS A 183 6.42 -18.74 9.35
C LYS A 183 6.36 -20.25 9.58
N PRO A 184 7.12 -21.07 8.84
CA PRO A 184 7.15 -22.51 9.04
C PRO A 184 7.49 -22.89 10.49
N GLY A 185 6.72 -23.81 11.06
CA GLY A 185 6.98 -24.34 12.40
C GLY A 185 6.54 -23.46 13.57
N THR A 186 5.85 -22.35 13.31
CA THR A 186 5.28 -21.50 14.38
C THR A 186 3.84 -21.86 14.70
N THR A 187 3.39 -21.45 15.89
CA THR A 187 1.99 -21.61 16.29
C THR A 187 1.11 -20.59 15.59
N PRO A 188 -0.01 -21.00 14.97
CA PRO A 188 -0.93 -20.07 14.34
C PRO A 188 -1.43 -18.99 15.31
N VAL A 189 -1.39 -17.73 14.87
CA VAL A 189 -1.96 -16.61 15.63
C VAL A 189 -3.50 -16.69 15.61
N THR A 190 -4.11 -16.08 16.62
CA THR A 190 -5.56 -15.93 16.74
C THR A 190 -5.92 -14.45 16.81
N ALA A 191 -7.20 -14.12 16.65
CA ALA A 191 -7.67 -12.74 16.86
C ALA A 191 -7.36 -12.24 18.29
N ALA A 192 -7.38 -13.14 19.28
CA ALA A 192 -7.03 -12.81 20.67
C ALA A 192 -5.53 -12.49 20.81
N SER A 193 -4.65 -13.33 20.27
CA SER A 193 -3.19 -13.09 20.35
C SER A 193 -2.75 -11.85 19.56
N ILE A 194 -3.35 -11.59 18.39
CA ILE A 194 -3.10 -10.34 17.64
C ILE A 194 -3.58 -9.13 18.43
N ARG A 195 -4.74 -9.20 19.08
CA ARG A 195 -5.23 -8.11 19.94
C ARG A 195 -4.28 -7.84 21.10
N GLU A 196 -3.81 -8.86 21.77
CA GLU A 196 -2.81 -8.74 22.85
C GLU A 196 -1.52 -8.09 22.34
N PHE A 197 -0.99 -8.57 21.22
CA PHE A 197 0.22 -8.02 20.58
C PHE A 197 0.05 -6.55 20.17
N ALA A 198 -1.13 -6.15 19.72
CA ALA A 198 -1.45 -4.80 19.24
C ALA A 198 -1.83 -3.81 20.36
N THR A 199 -2.17 -4.30 21.57
CA THR A 199 -2.59 -3.45 22.68
C THR A 199 -1.50 -2.46 23.05
N GLY A 200 -1.85 -1.17 23.09
CA GLY A 200 -0.90 -0.07 23.38
C GLY A 200 0.04 0.30 22.22
N LYS A 201 -0.06 -0.39 21.08
CA LYS A 201 0.76 -0.13 19.89
C LYS A 201 -0.06 0.35 18.70
N LEU A 202 -1.30 -0.14 18.57
CA LEU A 202 -2.27 0.33 17.58
C LEU A 202 -3.49 0.93 18.28
N ALA A 203 -4.15 1.88 17.62
CA ALA A 203 -5.47 2.35 18.04
C ALA A 203 -6.46 1.19 18.05
N HIS A 204 -7.33 1.12 19.05
CA HIS A 204 -8.25 -0.01 19.24
C HIS A 204 -9.11 -0.32 18.00
N TYR A 205 -9.56 0.71 17.29
CA TYR A 205 -10.39 0.55 16.09
C TYR A 205 -9.62 0.00 14.87
N LYS A 206 -8.27 0.00 14.92
CA LYS A 206 -7.38 -0.56 13.88
C LYS A 206 -7.00 -2.02 14.14
N ILE A 207 -7.40 -2.61 15.26
CA ILE A 207 -7.08 -4.01 15.58
C ILE A 207 -8.04 -4.94 14.84
N PRO A 208 -7.55 -5.87 13.98
CA PRO A 208 -8.41 -6.79 13.26
C PRO A 208 -9.29 -7.62 14.20
N ARG A 209 -10.59 -7.64 13.90
CA ARG A 209 -11.55 -8.48 14.63
C ARG A 209 -11.49 -9.93 14.17
N TYR A 210 -11.29 -10.12 12.86
CA TYR A 210 -11.21 -11.43 12.24
C TYR A 210 -9.78 -11.70 11.79
N VAL A 211 -9.34 -12.96 11.95
CA VAL A 211 -8.02 -13.43 11.53
C VAL A 211 -8.20 -14.77 10.84
N GLU A 212 -7.76 -14.84 9.59
CA GLU A 212 -7.75 -16.05 8.78
C GLU A 212 -6.31 -16.47 8.49
N ILE A 213 -5.96 -17.71 8.87
CA ILE A 213 -4.66 -18.27 8.53
C ILE A 213 -4.77 -18.93 7.15
N VAL A 214 -3.85 -18.57 6.27
CA VAL A 214 -3.82 -19.04 4.89
C VAL A 214 -2.42 -19.44 4.47
N ASP A 215 -2.33 -20.37 3.51
CA ASP A 215 -1.05 -20.77 2.93
C ASP A 215 -0.59 -19.73 1.89
N ASP A 216 -1.51 -19.20 1.09
CA ASP A 216 -1.25 -18.19 0.06
C ASP A 216 -2.40 -17.20 -0.09
N PHE A 217 -2.10 -16.02 -0.63
CA PHE A 217 -3.11 -15.04 -1.02
C PHE A 217 -3.56 -15.26 -2.47
N PRO A 218 -4.82 -14.94 -2.82
CA PRO A 218 -5.22 -14.89 -4.21
C PRO A 218 -4.43 -13.79 -4.95
N MET A 219 -3.77 -14.16 -6.04
CA MET A 219 -2.86 -13.29 -6.78
C MET A 219 -3.33 -13.09 -8.22
N THR A 220 -3.00 -11.94 -8.79
CA THR A 220 -3.06 -11.75 -10.25
C THR A 220 -1.90 -12.48 -10.92
N VAL A 221 -1.96 -12.67 -12.23
CA VAL A 221 -0.85 -13.22 -13.03
C VAL A 221 0.43 -12.37 -12.96
N THR A 222 0.30 -11.10 -12.57
CA THR A 222 1.42 -10.16 -12.38
C THR A 222 1.94 -10.12 -10.94
N GLY A 223 1.46 -11.00 -10.05
CA GLY A 223 1.93 -11.11 -8.67
C GLY A 223 1.35 -10.06 -7.70
N LYS A 224 0.21 -9.44 -8.02
CA LYS A 224 -0.48 -8.51 -7.11
C LYS A 224 -1.60 -9.24 -6.36
N VAL A 225 -1.74 -8.96 -5.05
CA VAL A 225 -2.81 -9.53 -4.22
C VAL A 225 -4.18 -9.02 -4.67
N ARG A 226 -5.14 -9.94 -4.77
CA ARG A 226 -6.53 -9.68 -5.19
C ARG A 226 -7.42 -9.48 -3.97
N LYS A 227 -7.38 -8.31 -3.34
CA LYS A 227 -8.15 -8.01 -2.12
C LYS A 227 -9.67 -8.12 -2.30
N VAL A 228 -10.18 -7.87 -3.50
CA VAL A 228 -11.61 -8.08 -3.81
C VAL A 228 -12.01 -9.54 -3.58
N GLU A 229 -11.24 -10.48 -4.10
CA GLU A 229 -11.48 -11.92 -3.92
C GLU A 229 -11.37 -12.35 -2.46
N MET A 230 -10.41 -11.78 -1.72
CA MET A 230 -10.30 -12.00 -0.27
C MET A 230 -11.55 -11.55 0.48
N ARG A 231 -12.09 -10.35 0.15
CA ARG A 231 -13.33 -9.83 0.76
C ARG A 231 -14.52 -10.76 0.52
N GLU A 232 -14.71 -11.22 -0.71
CA GLU A 232 -15.78 -12.16 -1.09
C GLU A 232 -15.66 -13.48 -0.33
N GLN A 233 -14.46 -14.05 -0.29
CA GLN A 233 -14.20 -15.31 0.41
C GLN A 233 -14.41 -15.18 1.92
N SER A 234 -13.89 -14.12 2.55
CA SER A 234 -14.07 -13.87 3.98
C SER A 234 -15.53 -13.62 4.34
N ALA A 235 -16.26 -12.80 3.55
CA ALA A 235 -17.68 -12.56 3.79
C ALA A 235 -18.49 -13.86 3.75
N ALA A 236 -18.18 -14.75 2.81
CA ALA A 236 -18.82 -16.07 2.70
C ALA A 236 -18.47 -16.99 3.89
N ARG A 237 -17.17 -17.11 4.23
CA ARG A 237 -16.70 -17.98 5.33
C ARG A 237 -17.21 -17.53 6.70
N LEU A 238 -17.28 -16.23 6.93
CA LEU A 238 -17.72 -15.65 8.20
C LEU A 238 -19.25 -15.49 8.29
N GLY A 239 -19.99 -15.84 7.22
CA GLY A 239 -21.45 -15.70 7.19
C GLY A 239 -21.93 -14.25 7.23
N LEU A 240 -21.15 -13.31 6.67
CA LEU A 240 -21.41 -11.87 6.71
C LEU A 240 -22.09 -11.35 5.43
N LEU A 241 -22.48 -12.23 4.52
CA LEU A 241 -23.22 -11.83 3.32
C LEU A 241 -24.59 -11.30 3.75
N SER A 242 -24.86 -10.03 3.42
CA SER A 242 -26.20 -9.44 3.59
C SER A 242 -27.18 -10.21 2.70
N HIS A 243 -28.25 -10.68 3.30
CA HIS A 243 -29.44 -11.19 2.58
C HIS A 243 -30.22 -10.04 1.97
#